data_6191fb560f52d1302d03432d3fac2513
#
_entry.id   6191fb560f52d1302d03432d3fac2513
#
_cell.length_a   1.000
_cell.length_b   1.000
_cell.length_c   1.000
_cell.angle_alpha   90.00
_cell.angle_beta   90.00
_cell.angle_gamma   90.00
#
_symmetry.space_group_name_H-M   'P 1'
#
loop_
_entity.id
_entity.type
_entity.pdbx_description
1 polymer ?
#
loop_
_entity_poly.entity_id
_entity_poly.type
_entity_poly.pdbx_seq_one_letter_code
_entity_poly.pdbx_strand_id
1 'polypeptide(L)'
;MNFDPDVHRRRSIRLKGYDYSSPGAYFVTLCTHQRECLLGTVMDGQSRLGETGRMVQAAWNGLPGRFPSVGLDAAVVMPNHLHGILVITKRAGTSPAPTLGTVVGTFKSLTTREYLARAKQENRTFQTGKLWHRNYFEHIIRDEIEMNRIREYIHQNPARWAEDEYNATNA
;
A
#
# COMPACT_ATOMS: atom_id res chain seq x y z
N MET A 1 -25.50 -4.14 -21.46
CA MET A 1 -25.67 -4.08 -20.00
C MET A 1 -25.75 -2.63 -19.61
N ASN A 2 -26.90 -2.17 -19.14
CA ASN A 2 -27.04 -0.78 -18.67
C ASN A 2 -26.36 -0.64 -17.31
N PHE A 3 -25.54 0.40 -17.17
CA PHE A 3 -24.90 0.79 -15.92
C PHE A 3 -25.97 1.31 -14.96
N ASP A 4 -26.21 0.58 -13.87
CA ASP A 4 -27.11 1.02 -12.79
C ASP A 4 -26.28 1.66 -11.67
N PRO A 5 -26.38 2.99 -11.47
CA PRO A 5 -25.61 3.71 -10.46
C PRO A 5 -25.99 3.32 -9.03
N ASP A 6 -27.18 2.74 -8.79
CA ASP A 6 -27.62 2.34 -7.45
C ASP A 6 -27.09 0.97 -7.04
N VAL A 7 -26.82 0.08 -8.01
CA VAL A 7 -26.21 -1.23 -7.79
C VAL A 7 -24.68 -1.15 -7.74
N HIS A 8 -24.09 -0.18 -8.45
CA HIS A 8 -22.62 -0.01 -8.54
C HIS A 8 -22.09 1.13 -7.70
N ARG A 9 -22.74 1.48 -6.61
CA ARG A 9 -22.25 2.48 -5.64
C ARG A 9 -20.91 2.04 -5.05
N ARG A 10 -19.83 2.43 -5.72
CA ARG A 10 -18.50 2.47 -5.12
C ARG A 10 -18.53 3.56 -4.05
N ARG A 11 -18.63 3.18 -2.80
CA ARG A 11 -18.25 4.09 -1.72
C ARG A 11 -16.74 4.30 -1.83
N SER A 12 -16.33 5.42 -2.44
CA SER A 12 -14.97 5.89 -2.30
C SER A 12 -14.75 6.17 -0.82
N ILE A 13 -13.77 5.50 -0.21
CA ILE A 13 -13.34 5.79 1.16
C ILE A 13 -12.53 7.10 1.23
N ARG A 14 -12.30 7.74 0.07
CA ARG A 14 -11.61 9.02 -0.03
C ARG A 14 -12.47 10.16 0.49
N LEU A 15 -11.84 11.06 1.21
CA LEU A 15 -12.49 12.27 1.72
C LEU A 15 -12.99 13.11 0.53
N LYS A 16 -14.33 13.29 0.46
CA LYS A 16 -14.97 14.03 -0.63
C LYS A 16 -14.52 15.49 -0.61
N GLY A 17 -14.05 15.99 -1.77
CA GLY A 17 -13.61 17.36 -1.90
C GLY A 17 -12.17 17.65 -1.44
N TYR A 18 -11.44 16.63 -0.95
CA TYR A 18 -10.03 16.80 -0.60
C TYR A 18 -9.14 16.65 -1.83
N ASP A 19 -8.18 17.56 -1.99
CA ASP A 19 -7.18 17.50 -3.05
C ASP A 19 -5.97 16.66 -2.62
N TYR A 20 -5.92 15.42 -3.07
CA TYR A 20 -4.84 14.46 -2.79
C TYR A 20 -3.53 14.73 -3.55
N SER A 21 -3.41 15.84 -4.27
CA SER A 21 -2.15 16.42 -4.73
C SER A 21 -1.57 17.45 -3.75
N SER A 22 -2.33 17.78 -2.71
CA SER A 22 -1.89 18.70 -1.66
C SER A 22 -0.67 18.16 -0.93
N PRO A 23 0.31 19.02 -0.62
CA PRO A 23 1.42 18.64 0.26
C PRO A 23 0.90 18.16 1.61
N GLY A 24 1.48 17.08 2.09
CA GLY A 24 1.07 16.47 3.35
C GLY A 24 1.59 15.05 3.50
N ALA A 25 1.34 14.47 4.66
CA ALA A 25 1.66 13.08 4.97
C ALA A 25 0.39 12.22 4.93
N TYR A 26 0.50 11.06 4.32
CA TYR A 26 -0.61 10.14 4.09
C TYR A 26 -0.22 8.75 4.57
N PHE A 27 -0.94 8.22 5.53
CA PHE A 27 -0.85 6.81 5.89
C PHE A 27 -1.68 5.98 4.92
N VAL A 28 -1.11 4.88 4.42
CA VAL A 28 -1.80 3.97 3.51
C VAL A 28 -1.68 2.52 3.98
N THR A 29 -2.75 1.75 3.73
CA THR A 29 -2.75 0.29 3.87
C THR A 29 -3.13 -0.36 2.55
N LEU A 30 -2.26 -1.20 2.05
CA LEU A 30 -2.40 -1.90 0.78
C LEU A 30 -2.49 -3.40 1.05
N CYS A 31 -3.68 -4.00 0.91
CA CYS A 31 -3.87 -5.43 1.12
C CYS A 31 -3.64 -6.24 -0.15
N THR A 32 -3.10 -7.44 -0.02
CA THR A 32 -3.07 -8.42 -1.11
C THR A 32 -4.48 -8.83 -1.52
N HIS A 33 -4.61 -9.38 -2.71
CA HIS A 33 -5.87 -9.91 -3.18
C HIS A 33 -6.35 -11.03 -2.26
N GLN A 34 -7.61 -10.97 -1.83
CA GLN A 34 -8.23 -11.92 -0.89
C GLN A 34 -7.47 -12.07 0.46
N ARG A 35 -6.62 -11.13 0.81
CA ARG A 35 -5.78 -11.14 2.01
C ARG A 35 -4.85 -12.39 2.10
N GLU A 36 -4.47 -12.94 0.96
CA GLU A 36 -3.53 -14.05 0.90
C GLU A 36 -2.14 -13.63 1.40
N CYS A 37 -1.51 -14.47 2.22
CA CYS A 37 -0.17 -14.23 2.77
C CYS A 37 0.94 -14.44 1.72
N LEU A 38 0.99 -13.56 0.70
CA LEU A 38 1.89 -13.64 -0.45
C LEU A 38 3.25 -12.97 -0.20
N LEU A 39 3.35 -12.11 0.83
CA LEU A 39 4.51 -11.25 1.01
C LEU A 39 5.54 -11.82 1.98
N GLY A 40 5.14 -12.75 2.85
CA GLY A 40 6.02 -13.36 3.84
C GLY A 40 5.28 -14.00 4.99
N THR A 41 5.95 -14.08 6.13
CA THR A 41 5.43 -14.62 7.39
C THR A 41 5.84 -13.71 8.54
N VAL A 42 5.24 -13.89 9.71
CA VAL A 42 5.72 -13.29 10.97
C VAL A 42 6.26 -14.41 11.85
N MET A 43 7.48 -14.24 12.34
CA MET A 43 8.13 -15.14 13.28
C MET A 43 8.77 -14.32 14.39
N ASP A 44 8.53 -14.70 15.64
CA ASP A 44 9.09 -14.03 16.83
C ASP A 44 8.80 -12.52 16.84
N GLY A 45 7.59 -12.12 16.43
CA GLY A 45 7.19 -10.71 16.36
C GLY A 45 7.89 -9.89 15.28
N GLN A 46 8.54 -10.53 14.31
CA GLN A 46 9.23 -9.89 13.20
C GLN A 46 8.67 -10.36 11.85
N SER A 47 8.49 -9.43 10.92
CA SER A 47 8.13 -9.76 9.54
C SER A 47 9.32 -10.38 8.82
N ARG A 48 9.13 -11.59 8.30
CA ARG A 48 10.08 -12.33 7.46
C ARG A 48 9.60 -12.31 6.02
N LEU A 49 10.21 -11.45 5.20
CA LEU A 49 9.78 -11.27 3.83
C LEU A 49 10.16 -12.44 2.95
N GLY A 50 9.18 -12.96 2.22
CA GLY A 50 9.39 -13.83 1.09
C GLY A 50 9.95 -13.08 -0.11
N GLU A 51 10.11 -13.75 -1.24
CA GLU A 51 10.62 -13.12 -2.46
C GLU A 51 9.70 -12.00 -2.96
N THR A 52 8.38 -12.24 -2.98
CA THR A 52 7.38 -11.23 -3.34
C THR A 52 7.41 -10.04 -2.39
N GLY A 53 7.56 -10.29 -1.08
CA GLY A 53 7.64 -9.21 -0.08
C GLY A 53 8.89 -8.35 -0.26
N ARG A 54 10.04 -8.95 -0.55
CA ARG A 54 11.27 -8.18 -0.85
C ARG A 54 11.14 -7.34 -2.10
N MET A 55 10.51 -7.88 -3.14
CA MET A 55 10.21 -7.14 -4.37
C MET A 55 9.27 -5.95 -4.11
N VAL A 56 8.22 -6.15 -3.32
CA VAL A 56 7.28 -5.11 -2.90
C VAL A 56 8.00 -4.02 -2.10
N GLN A 57 8.84 -4.41 -1.12
CA GLN A 57 9.62 -3.47 -0.33
C GLN A 57 10.60 -2.64 -1.19
N ALA A 58 11.30 -3.29 -2.12
CA ALA A 58 12.21 -2.60 -3.03
C ALA A 58 11.47 -1.60 -3.92
N ALA A 59 10.30 -1.98 -4.45
CA ALA A 59 9.45 -1.09 -5.24
C ALA A 59 8.93 0.10 -4.43
N TRP A 60 8.56 -0.12 -3.15
CA TRP A 60 8.16 0.95 -2.23
C TRP A 60 9.30 1.94 -2.03
N ASN A 61 10.47 1.45 -1.67
CA ASN A 61 11.66 2.26 -1.45
C ASN A 61 12.12 3.02 -2.71
N GLY A 62 11.79 2.53 -3.89
CA GLY A 62 12.07 3.17 -5.17
C GLY A 62 11.12 4.30 -5.57
N LEU A 63 10.02 4.54 -4.83
CA LEU A 63 9.03 5.57 -5.18
C LEU A 63 9.61 7.00 -5.25
N PRO A 64 10.49 7.46 -4.35
CA PRO A 64 11.09 8.80 -4.45
C PRO A 64 11.92 9.00 -5.72
N GLY A 65 12.59 7.97 -6.21
CA GLY A 65 13.32 8.02 -7.47
C GLY A 65 12.43 8.22 -8.70
N ARG A 66 11.18 7.76 -8.62
CA ARG A 66 10.18 7.91 -9.67
C ARG A 66 9.35 9.18 -9.53
N PHE A 67 9.10 9.59 -8.31
CA PHE A 67 8.33 10.79 -7.95
C PHE A 67 9.16 11.70 -7.05
N PRO A 68 9.94 12.64 -7.61
CA PRO A 68 10.85 13.49 -6.83
C PRO A 68 10.18 14.35 -5.75
N SER A 69 8.85 14.54 -5.83
CA SER A 69 8.05 15.25 -4.82
C SER A 69 7.43 14.31 -3.77
N VAL A 70 7.79 13.02 -3.79
CA VAL A 70 7.30 12.03 -2.83
C VAL A 70 8.45 11.58 -1.95
N GLY A 71 8.31 11.79 -0.65
CA GLY A 71 9.14 11.18 0.38
C GLY A 71 8.48 9.97 0.99
N LEU A 72 9.27 9.15 1.66
CA LEU A 72 8.82 8.02 2.47
C LEU A 72 9.17 8.26 3.92
N ASP A 73 8.29 7.81 4.80
CA ASP A 73 8.53 7.73 6.24
C ASP A 73 8.44 6.24 6.67
N ALA A 74 7.93 5.95 7.85
CA ALA A 74 7.80 4.58 8.34
C ALA A 74 6.99 3.70 7.39
N ALA A 75 7.45 2.46 7.19
CA ALA A 75 6.71 1.45 6.46
C ALA A 75 7.03 0.05 6.98
N VAL A 76 6.07 -0.87 6.84
CA VAL A 76 6.24 -2.29 7.13
C VAL A 76 5.49 -3.13 6.09
N VAL A 77 6.15 -4.17 5.60
CA VAL A 77 5.52 -5.20 4.77
C VAL A 77 5.17 -6.37 5.66
N MET A 78 3.87 -6.63 5.77
CA MET A 78 3.28 -7.72 6.54
C MET A 78 2.97 -8.91 5.62
N PRO A 79 2.59 -10.08 6.12
CA PRO A 79 2.34 -11.26 5.27
C PRO A 79 1.35 -11.01 4.12
N ASN A 80 0.32 -10.21 4.34
CA ASN A 80 -0.77 -9.97 3.36
C ASN A 80 -1.13 -8.50 3.17
N HIS A 81 -0.32 -7.59 3.67
CA HIS A 81 -0.52 -6.14 3.46
C HIS A 81 0.78 -5.35 3.64
N LEU A 82 0.73 -4.09 3.26
CA LEU A 82 1.77 -3.10 3.52
C LEU A 82 1.13 -1.91 4.20
N HIS A 83 1.70 -1.47 5.31
CA HIS A 83 1.47 -0.16 5.90
C HIS A 83 2.62 0.77 5.55
N GLY A 84 2.33 2.01 5.20
CA GLY A 84 3.38 2.99 4.97
C GLY A 84 2.89 4.42 5.00
N ILE A 85 3.81 5.35 5.23
CA ILE A 85 3.58 6.79 5.18
C ILE A 85 4.25 7.35 3.93
N LEU A 86 3.45 8.00 3.09
CA LEU A 86 3.88 8.76 1.92
C LEU A 86 3.81 10.25 2.27
N VAL A 87 4.88 10.99 1.99
CA VAL A 87 4.93 12.44 2.18
C VAL A 87 4.99 13.11 0.81
N ILE A 88 3.94 13.85 0.45
CA ILE A 88 3.90 14.64 -0.79
C ILE A 88 4.38 16.05 -0.45
N THR A 89 5.41 16.52 -1.15
CA THR A 89 5.95 17.87 -0.98
C THR A 89 5.59 18.75 -2.17
N LYS A 90 5.61 20.06 -1.97
CA LYS A 90 5.50 21.01 -3.09
C LYS A 90 6.70 20.84 -4.00
N ARG A 91 6.44 20.68 -5.31
CA ARG A 91 7.50 20.70 -6.30
C ARG A 91 7.80 22.15 -6.70
N ALA A 92 9.09 22.50 -6.74
CA ALA A 92 9.53 23.70 -7.44
C ALA A 92 9.42 23.44 -8.96
N GLY A 93 8.52 24.13 -9.65
CA GLY A 93 8.37 23.99 -11.11
C GLY A 93 6.91 23.98 -11.58
N THR A 94 6.72 23.94 -12.89
CA THR A 94 5.41 24.09 -13.56
C THR A 94 4.60 22.79 -13.66
N SER A 95 5.18 21.63 -13.36
CA SER A 95 4.44 20.35 -13.42
C SER A 95 3.65 20.12 -12.13
N PRO A 96 2.37 19.71 -12.22
CA PRO A 96 1.58 19.38 -11.03
C PRO A 96 2.21 18.24 -10.23
N ALA A 97 2.11 18.28 -8.91
CA ALA A 97 2.51 17.18 -8.04
C ALA A 97 1.65 15.93 -8.35
N PRO A 98 2.21 14.72 -8.23
CA PRO A 98 1.41 13.51 -8.37
C PRO A 98 0.37 13.44 -7.26
N THR A 99 -0.83 12.96 -7.56
CA THR A 99 -1.80 12.65 -6.52
C THR A 99 -1.40 11.39 -5.77
N LEU A 100 -1.84 11.24 -4.52
CA LEU A 100 -1.69 9.99 -3.78
C LEU A 100 -2.16 8.78 -4.60
N GLY A 101 -3.30 8.92 -5.30
CA GLY A 101 -3.84 7.87 -6.17
C GLY A 101 -2.92 7.50 -7.33
N THR A 102 -2.23 8.49 -7.93
CA THR A 102 -1.23 8.23 -8.98
C THR A 102 -0.04 7.45 -8.44
N VAL A 103 0.49 7.83 -7.27
CA VAL A 103 1.63 7.16 -6.64
C VAL A 103 1.29 5.71 -6.29
N VAL A 104 0.19 5.50 -5.57
CA VAL A 104 -0.27 4.15 -5.18
C VAL A 104 -0.65 3.30 -6.40
N GLY A 105 -1.32 3.88 -7.39
CA GLY A 105 -1.69 3.19 -8.63
C GLY A 105 -0.46 2.72 -9.41
N THR A 106 0.55 3.57 -9.54
CA THR A 106 1.83 3.24 -10.17
C THR A 106 2.55 2.12 -9.40
N PHE A 107 2.65 2.23 -8.08
CA PHE A 107 3.24 1.20 -7.23
C PHE A 107 2.56 -0.16 -7.43
N LYS A 108 1.22 -0.21 -7.35
CA LYS A 108 0.45 -1.46 -7.53
C LYS A 108 0.63 -2.05 -8.93
N SER A 109 0.68 -1.20 -9.96
CA SER A 109 0.88 -1.64 -11.34
C SER A 109 2.26 -2.25 -11.55
N LEU A 110 3.31 -1.59 -11.07
CA LEU A 110 4.69 -2.06 -11.19
C LEU A 110 4.91 -3.40 -10.47
N THR A 111 4.47 -3.48 -9.23
CA THR A 111 4.62 -4.70 -8.41
C THR A 111 3.79 -5.86 -8.94
N THR A 112 2.57 -5.61 -9.45
CA THR A 112 1.76 -6.66 -10.09
C THR A 112 2.43 -7.18 -11.36
N ARG A 113 2.96 -6.28 -12.19
CA ARG A 113 3.67 -6.69 -13.41
C ARG A 113 4.89 -7.56 -13.11
N GLU A 114 5.69 -7.16 -12.14
CA GLU A 114 6.87 -7.92 -11.72
C GLU A 114 6.48 -9.28 -11.12
N TYR A 115 5.47 -9.30 -10.26
CA TYR A 115 4.91 -10.51 -9.67
C TYR A 115 4.48 -11.53 -10.75
N LEU A 116 3.74 -11.06 -11.76
CA LEU A 116 3.28 -11.91 -12.86
C LEU A 116 4.43 -12.38 -13.77
N ALA A 117 5.43 -11.53 -14.01
CA ALA A 117 6.59 -11.91 -14.79
C ALA A 117 7.39 -13.03 -14.14
N ARG A 118 7.64 -12.95 -12.82
CA ARG A 118 8.31 -14.00 -12.04
C ARG A 118 7.52 -15.29 -12.04
N ALA A 119 6.24 -15.21 -11.85
CA ALA A 119 5.36 -16.36 -11.91
C ALA A 119 5.44 -17.13 -13.22
N LYS A 120 5.44 -16.39 -14.33
CA LYS A 120 5.59 -16.99 -15.65
C LYS A 120 6.95 -17.69 -15.81
N GLN A 121 8.02 -17.09 -15.30
CA GLN A 121 9.37 -17.70 -15.34
C GLN A 121 9.46 -18.99 -14.53
N GLU A 122 8.73 -19.07 -13.40
CA GLU A 122 8.74 -20.21 -12.49
C GLU A 122 7.64 -21.24 -12.80
N ASN A 123 6.91 -21.08 -13.92
CA ASN A 123 5.76 -21.91 -14.29
C ASN A 123 4.69 -22.04 -13.18
N ARG A 124 4.56 -21.01 -12.35
CA ARG A 124 3.51 -20.97 -11.31
C ARG A 124 2.19 -20.56 -11.93
N THR A 125 1.14 -21.33 -11.67
CA THR A 125 -0.23 -20.97 -12.00
C THR A 125 -0.84 -20.15 -10.86
N PHE A 126 -1.34 -18.94 -11.18
CA PHE A 126 -2.12 -18.14 -10.21
C PHE A 126 -3.61 -18.31 -10.43
N GLN A 127 -4.35 -18.46 -9.35
CA GLN A 127 -5.80 -18.55 -9.43
C GLN A 127 -6.44 -17.27 -9.99
N THR A 128 -5.85 -16.09 -9.75
CA THR A 128 -6.48 -14.81 -10.10
C THR A 128 -5.61 -13.83 -10.88
N GLY A 129 -4.28 -14.05 -10.97
CA GLY A 129 -3.35 -13.10 -11.61
C GLY A 129 -3.31 -11.71 -10.96
N LYS A 130 -3.77 -11.59 -9.72
CA LYS A 130 -3.85 -10.32 -8.99
C LYS A 130 -2.96 -10.38 -7.76
N LEU A 131 -2.12 -9.35 -7.58
CA LEU A 131 -1.33 -9.21 -6.35
C LEU A 131 -2.11 -8.43 -5.29
N TRP A 132 -2.79 -7.35 -5.67
CA TRP A 132 -3.41 -6.42 -4.73
C TRP A 132 -4.93 -6.46 -4.77
N HIS A 133 -5.54 -6.22 -3.62
CA HIS A 133 -6.93 -5.82 -3.54
C HIS A 133 -7.13 -4.51 -4.34
N ARG A 134 -8.31 -4.32 -4.94
CA ARG A 134 -8.58 -3.17 -5.81
C ARG A 134 -8.42 -1.83 -5.12
N ASN A 135 -9.00 -1.68 -3.95
CA ASN A 135 -8.95 -0.46 -3.14
C ASN A 135 -7.75 -0.49 -2.20
N TYR A 136 -7.53 0.60 -1.48
CA TYR A 136 -6.59 0.73 -0.38
C TYR A 136 -7.18 1.68 0.65
N PHE A 137 -6.78 1.53 1.90
CA PHE A 137 -7.09 2.46 2.97
C PHE A 137 -6.11 3.63 2.94
N GLU A 138 -6.60 4.85 3.22
CA GLU A 138 -5.79 6.04 3.34
C GLU A 138 -6.28 6.90 4.50
N HIS A 139 -5.35 7.57 5.15
CA HIS A 139 -5.61 8.54 6.20
C HIS A 139 -4.66 9.72 6.07
N ILE A 140 -5.21 10.94 6.14
CA ILE A 140 -4.46 12.18 6.07
C ILE A 140 -3.91 12.49 7.46
N ILE A 141 -2.60 12.54 7.61
CA ILE A 141 -1.92 12.85 8.87
C ILE A 141 -1.90 14.36 9.04
N ARG A 142 -2.46 14.86 10.13
CA ARG A 142 -2.69 16.30 10.34
C ARG A 142 -1.63 17.01 11.15
N ASP A 143 -0.98 16.29 12.06
CA ASP A 143 0.03 16.84 12.96
C ASP A 143 1.11 15.82 13.34
N GLU A 144 2.14 16.28 14.02
CA GLU A 144 3.27 15.45 14.44
C GLU A 144 2.90 14.43 15.53
N ILE A 145 1.90 14.72 16.33
CA ILE A 145 1.42 13.78 17.37
C ILE A 145 0.79 12.57 16.71
N GLU A 146 -0.07 12.81 15.72
CA GLU A 146 -0.68 11.75 14.91
C GLU A 146 0.36 10.99 14.09
N MET A 147 1.32 11.70 13.50
CA MET A 147 2.45 11.11 12.78
C MET A 147 3.21 10.09 13.65
N ASN A 148 3.56 10.48 14.88
CA ASN A 148 4.31 9.62 15.79
C ASN A 148 3.49 8.40 16.25
N ARG A 149 2.19 8.54 16.47
CA ARG A 149 1.30 7.42 16.77
C ARG A 149 1.23 6.41 15.62
N ILE A 150 1.17 6.90 14.39
CA ILE A 150 1.12 6.05 13.20
C ILE A 150 2.47 5.37 12.97
N ARG A 151 3.60 6.06 13.16
CA ARG A 151 4.94 5.45 13.13
C ARG A 151 5.05 4.30 14.13
N GLU A 152 4.61 4.53 15.37
CA GLU A 152 4.61 3.50 16.40
C GLU A 152 3.72 2.31 16.03
N TYR A 153 2.51 2.57 15.54
CA TYR A 153 1.60 1.53 15.04
C TYR A 153 2.26 0.68 13.93
N ILE A 154 2.92 1.31 12.96
CA ILE A 154 3.64 0.62 11.88
C ILE A 154 4.76 -0.25 12.45
N HIS A 155 5.57 0.27 13.37
CA HIS A 155 6.70 -0.45 13.96
C HIS A 155 6.26 -1.63 14.84
N GLN A 156 5.15 -1.49 15.57
CA GLN A 156 4.64 -2.55 16.44
C GLN A 156 3.81 -3.60 15.69
N ASN A 157 3.43 -3.34 14.44
CA ASN A 157 2.49 -4.19 13.71
C ASN A 157 2.96 -5.67 13.61
N PRO A 158 4.26 -5.98 13.34
CA PRO A 158 4.70 -7.38 13.33
C PRO A 158 4.56 -8.09 14.67
N ALA A 159 4.85 -7.41 15.79
CA ALA A 159 4.70 -7.99 17.13
C ALA A 159 3.23 -8.26 17.50
N ARG A 160 2.30 -7.52 16.89
CA ARG A 160 0.85 -7.62 17.13
C ARG A 160 0.12 -8.39 16.02
N TRP A 161 0.83 -9.08 15.15
CA TRP A 161 0.25 -9.78 14.01
C TRP A 161 -0.87 -10.76 14.38
N ALA A 162 -0.74 -11.46 15.51
CA ALA A 162 -1.77 -12.38 15.97
C ALA A 162 -3.13 -11.69 16.29
N GLU A 163 -3.10 -10.41 16.61
CA GLU A 163 -4.29 -9.58 16.93
C GLU A 163 -4.71 -8.69 15.77
N ASP A 164 -3.99 -8.73 14.66
CA ASP A 164 -4.20 -7.84 13.51
C ASP A 164 -5.53 -8.16 12.81
N GLU A 165 -6.31 -7.13 12.51
CA GLU A 165 -7.59 -7.24 11.78
C GLU A 165 -7.41 -7.76 10.34
N TYR A 166 -6.21 -7.64 9.77
CA TYR A 166 -5.86 -8.17 8.46
C TYR A 166 -5.39 -9.63 8.51
N ASN A 167 -5.14 -10.19 9.69
CA ASN A 167 -4.72 -11.58 9.83
C ASN A 167 -5.90 -12.50 9.47
N ALA A 168 -5.74 -13.27 8.39
CA ALA A 168 -6.78 -14.16 7.87
C ALA A 168 -7.19 -15.29 8.84
N THR A 169 -6.40 -15.56 9.89
CA THR A 169 -6.75 -16.54 10.93
C THR A 169 -7.73 -15.97 11.97
N ASN A 170 -7.98 -14.66 11.97
CA ASN A 170 -8.89 -13.97 12.89
C ASN A 170 -10.25 -13.65 12.24
N ALA A 171 -10.52 -14.11 11.02
CA ALA A 171 -11.74 -13.85 10.24
C ALA A 171 -12.74 -14.99 10.35
#